data_79b729230d24b62d1d75d0ace520fd1f
#
_entry.id   79b729230d24b62d1d75d0ace520fd1f
#
_cell.length_a   1.000
_cell.length_b   1.000
_cell.length_c   1.000
_cell.angle_alpha   90.00
_cell.angle_beta   90.00
_cell.angle_gamma   90.00
#
_symmetry.space_group_name_H-M   'P 1'
#
loop_
_entity.id
_entity.type
_entity.pdbx_description
1 polymer ?
#
loop_
_entity_poly.entity_id
_entity_poly.type
_entity_poly.pdbx_seq_one_letter_code
_entity_poly.pdbx_strand_id
1 'polypeptide(L)'
;MAPFDSVLLLREYGDEDLVRDLAQLLVDTVPEQVDAVTNAVSAADGAALRKAAHKLRGSIVAFGMPEAVECARQLEAMGAAGDLTGADALSRQLVAEVQSLRESASAWLTAGENRDLER
;
A
#
# COMPACT_ATOMS: atom_id res chain seq x y z
N MET A 1 -10.04 12.71 -6.12
CA MET A 1 -10.09 11.36 -6.72
C MET A 1 -9.65 10.33 -5.69
N ALA A 2 -10.42 9.26 -5.52
CA ALA A 2 -10.06 8.21 -4.57
C ALA A 2 -8.84 7.43 -5.08
N PRO A 3 -7.86 7.09 -4.21
CA PRO A 3 -6.68 6.32 -4.62
C PRO A 3 -7.00 4.93 -5.16
N PHE A 4 -8.03 4.27 -4.63
CA PHE A 4 -8.48 2.98 -5.13
C PHE A 4 -9.42 3.20 -6.31
N ASP A 5 -8.94 2.85 -7.50
CA ASP A 5 -9.67 3.03 -8.76
C ASP A 5 -10.22 1.69 -9.24
N SER A 6 -11.46 1.40 -8.83
CA SER A 6 -12.13 0.14 -9.18
C SER A 6 -12.38 0.02 -10.68
N VAL A 7 -12.62 1.14 -11.37
CA VAL A 7 -12.87 1.13 -12.82
C VAL A 7 -11.60 0.71 -13.57
N LEU A 8 -10.45 1.28 -13.20
CA LEU A 8 -9.17 0.92 -13.80
C LEU A 8 -8.84 -0.55 -13.56
N LEU A 9 -9.01 -1.01 -12.32
CA LEU A 9 -8.71 -2.39 -11.95
C LEU A 9 -9.63 -3.38 -12.67
N LEU A 10 -10.92 -3.07 -12.78
CA LEU A 10 -11.86 -3.89 -13.53
C LEU A 10 -11.47 -3.97 -15.02
N ARG A 11 -10.98 -2.86 -15.58
CA ARG A 11 -10.51 -2.83 -16.97
C ARG A 11 -9.27 -3.71 -17.17
N GLU A 12 -8.34 -3.67 -16.21
CA GLU A 12 -7.09 -4.44 -16.30
C GLU A 12 -7.29 -5.92 -16.06
N TYR A 13 -8.07 -6.28 -15.06
CA TYR A 13 -8.22 -7.68 -14.63
C TYR A 13 -9.48 -8.35 -15.17
N GLY A 14 -10.50 -7.58 -15.59
CA GLY A 14 -11.70 -8.09 -16.25
C GLY A 14 -12.67 -8.86 -15.37
N ASP A 15 -12.43 -8.95 -14.06
CA ASP A 15 -13.19 -9.78 -13.13
C ASP A 15 -13.40 -9.04 -11.83
N GLU A 16 -14.66 -8.74 -11.49
CA GLU A 16 -15.00 -8.03 -10.26
C GLU A 16 -14.63 -8.82 -9.01
N ASP A 17 -14.80 -10.16 -9.04
CA ASP A 17 -14.45 -11.00 -7.90
C ASP A 17 -12.94 -10.95 -7.63
N LEU A 18 -12.13 -10.95 -8.68
CA LEU A 18 -10.67 -10.81 -8.53
C LEU A 18 -10.31 -9.43 -7.94
N VAL A 19 -10.93 -8.36 -8.42
CA VAL A 19 -10.69 -7.01 -7.87
C VAL A 19 -11.08 -6.94 -6.40
N ARG A 20 -12.20 -7.56 -6.04
CA ARG A 20 -12.66 -7.65 -4.64
C ARG A 20 -11.64 -8.38 -3.77
N ASP A 21 -11.12 -9.52 -4.25
CA ASP A 21 -10.11 -10.30 -3.54
C ASP A 21 -8.82 -9.49 -3.34
N LEU A 22 -8.38 -8.77 -4.38
CA LEU A 22 -7.20 -7.90 -4.30
C LEU A 22 -7.40 -6.78 -3.27
N ALA A 23 -8.57 -6.15 -3.28
CA ALA A 23 -8.90 -5.09 -2.34
C ALA A 23 -8.93 -5.62 -0.89
N GLN A 24 -9.50 -6.79 -0.68
CA GLN A 24 -9.56 -7.41 0.65
C GLN A 24 -8.16 -7.79 1.15
N LEU A 25 -7.34 -8.36 0.27
CA LEU A 25 -5.95 -8.69 0.61
C LEU A 25 -5.17 -7.44 1.00
N LEU A 26 -5.33 -6.35 0.25
CA LEU A 26 -4.70 -5.07 0.57
C LEU A 26 -5.12 -4.57 1.96
N VAL A 27 -6.42 -4.53 2.22
CA VAL A 27 -6.98 -4.05 3.50
C VAL A 27 -6.44 -4.88 4.67
N ASP A 28 -6.33 -6.18 4.51
CA ASP A 28 -5.90 -7.09 5.58
C ASP A 28 -4.39 -7.10 5.79
N THR A 29 -3.61 -6.87 4.75
CA THR A 29 -2.14 -7.06 4.76
C THR A 29 -1.38 -5.77 5.06
N VAL A 30 -1.85 -4.64 4.55
CA VAL A 30 -1.14 -3.36 4.60
C VAL A 30 -0.84 -2.87 6.02
N PRO A 31 -1.74 -2.99 7.02
CA PRO A 31 -1.43 -2.48 8.36
C PRO A 31 -0.14 -3.04 8.95
N GLU A 32 0.10 -4.35 8.84
CA GLU A 32 1.33 -4.98 9.33
C GLU A 32 2.55 -4.52 8.53
N GLN A 33 2.39 -4.36 7.22
CA GLN A 33 3.49 -3.92 6.36
C GLN A 33 3.89 -2.48 6.61
N VAL A 34 2.92 -1.61 6.89
CA VAL A 34 3.15 -0.22 7.28
C VAL A 34 3.89 -0.17 8.63
N ASP A 35 3.45 -0.96 9.60
CA ASP A 35 4.10 -1.03 10.91
C ASP A 35 5.55 -1.49 10.79
N ALA A 36 5.82 -2.46 9.92
CA ALA A 36 7.19 -2.95 9.69
C ALA A 36 8.10 -1.84 9.14
N VAL A 37 7.60 -1.02 8.21
CA VAL A 37 8.37 0.12 7.68
C VAL A 37 8.64 1.14 8.79
N THR A 38 7.60 1.53 9.52
CA THR A 38 7.70 2.53 10.60
C THR A 38 8.67 2.06 11.69
N ASN A 39 8.58 0.81 12.10
CA ASN A 39 9.45 0.24 13.12
C ASN A 39 10.91 0.18 12.67
N ALA A 40 11.16 -0.17 11.41
CA ALA A 40 12.51 -0.22 10.86
C ALA A 40 13.16 1.17 10.83
N VAL A 41 12.39 2.20 10.45
CA VAL A 41 12.87 3.59 10.46
C VAL A 41 13.18 4.03 11.89
N SER A 42 12.28 3.77 12.84
CA SER A 42 12.46 4.14 14.24
C SER A 42 13.68 3.46 14.87
N ALA A 43 13.93 2.21 14.49
CA ALA A 43 15.08 1.45 14.99
C ALA A 43 16.38 1.74 14.24
N ALA A 44 16.32 2.56 13.19
CA ALA A 44 17.44 2.83 12.29
C ALA A 44 18.06 1.52 11.73
N ASP A 45 17.20 0.54 11.44
CA ASP A 45 17.61 -0.77 10.94
C ASP A 45 17.47 -0.82 9.43
N GLY A 46 18.59 -0.61 8.72
CA GLY A 46 18.61 -0.56 7.26
C GLY A 46 18.18 -1.86 6.60
N ALA A 47 18.63 -3.01 7.12
CA ALA A 47 18.26 -4.31 6.56
C ALA A 47 16.76 -4.58 6.71
N ALA A 48 16.19 -4.26 7.87
CA ALA A 48 14.76 -4.39 8.11
C ALA A 48 13.95 -3.44 7.23
N LEU A 49 14.44 -2.21 7.05
CA LEU A 49 13.78 -1.22 6.18
C LEU A 49 13.75 -1.70 4.73
N ARG A 50 14.86 -2.21 4.23
CA ARG A 50 14.93 -2.74 2.87
C ARG A 50 13.88 -3.82 2.63
N LYS A 51 13.76 -4.77 3.55
CA LYS A 51 12.78 -5.85 3.46
C LYS A 51 11.34 -5.34 3.55
N ALA A 52 11.08 -4.48 4.52
CA ALA A 52 9.73 -3.96 4.78
C ALA A 52 9.22 -3.10 3.61
N ALA A 53 10.07 -2.22 3.09
CA ALA A 53 9.73 -1.36 1.96
C ALA A 53 9.51 -2.17 0.68
N HIS A 54 10.33 -3.21 0.45
CA HIS A 54 10.17 -4.11 -0.69
C HIS A 54 8.81 -4.82 -0.65
N LYS A 55 8.44 -5.37 0.49
CA LYS A 55 7.14 -6.05 0.67
C LYS A 55 5.97 -5.11 0.44
N LEU A 56 6.03 -3.92 1.04
CA LEU A 56 4.96 -2.93 0.90
C LEU A 56 4.82 -2.50 -0.55
N ARG A 57 5.93 -2.25 -1.24
CA ARG A 57 5.93 -1.91 -2.67
C ARG A 57 5.21 -2.99 -3.49
N GLY A 58 5.54 -4.25 -3.23
CA GLY A 58 4.89 -5.38 -3.91
C GLY A 58 3.39 -5.42 -3.70
N SER A 59 2.91 -5.05 -2.52
CA SER A 59 1.48 -5.04 -2.21
C SER A 59 0.71 -3.92 -2.89
N ILE A 60 1.34 -2.77 -3.15
CA ILE A 60 0.65 -1.59 -3.69
C ILE A 60 0.82 -1.39 -5.20
N VAL A 61 1.80 -2.06 -5.82
CA VAL A 61 2.13 -1.83 -7.23
C VAL A 61 0.95 -2.10 -8.16
N ALA A 62 0.10 -3.07 -7.84
CA ALA A 62 -1.07 -3.42 -8.64
C ALA A 62 -2.15 -2.33 -8.66
N PHE A 63 -2.11 -1.39 -7.73
CA PHE A 63 -3.16 -0.37 -7.56
C PHE A 63 -2.83 0.95 -8.25
N GLY A 64 -1.72 1.02 -9.00
CA GLY A 64 -1.40 2.17 -9.84
C GLY A 64 -1.09 3.46 -9.09
N MET A 65 -0.33 3.39 -8.02
CA MET A 65 0.08 4.55 -7.22
C MET A 65 1.57 4.84 -7.43
N PRO A 66 1.94 5.50 -8.55
CA PRO A 66 3.35 5.65 -8.91
C PRO A 66 4.18 6.41 -7.86
N GLU A 67 3.60 7.40 -7.20
CA GLU A 67 4.33 8.18 -6.18
C GLU A 67 4.61 7.35 -4.94
N ALA A 68 3.62 6.58 -4.48
CA ALA A 68 3.80 5.68 -3.33
C ALA A 68 4.79 4.56 -3.65
N VAL A 69 4.72 3.99 -4.83
CA VAL A 69 5.66 2.97 -5.30
C VAL A 69 7.08 3.53 -5.33
N GLU A 70 7.25 4.74 -5.81
CA GLU A 70 8.57 5.40 -5.86
C GLU A 70 9.10 5.71 -4.45
N CYS A 71 8.24 6.16 -3.52
CA CYS A 71 8.63 6.34 -2.13
C CYS A 71 9.14 5.03 -1.52
N ALA A 72 8.43 3.94 -1.75
CA ALA A 72 8.83 2.62 -1.24
C ALA A 72 10.16 2.17 -1.84
N ARG A 73 10.36 2.41 -3.14
CA ARG A 73 11.63 2.10 -3.83
C ARG A 73 12.78 2.88 -3.23
N GLN A 74 12.59 4.16 -2.95
CA GLN A 74 13.63 5.00 -2.34
C GLN A 74 13.97 4.53 -0.93
N LEU A 75 12.97 4.17 -0.13
CA LEU A 75 13.21 3.64 1.23
C LEU A 75 13.96 2.31 1.18
N GLU A 76 13.62 1.45 0.23
CA GLU A 76 14.34 0.19 0.00
C GLU A 76 15.81 0.45 -0.32
N ALA A 77 16.09 1.41 -1.20
CA ALA A 77 17.46 1.77 -1.57
C ALA A 77 18.23 2.38 -0.39
N MET A 78 17.58 3.21 0.42
CA MET A 78 18.18 3.79 1.63
C MET A 78 18.54 2.70 2.62
N GLY A 79 17.63 1.74 2.83
CA GLY A 79 17.90 0.59 3.68
C GLY A 79 19.09 -0.24 3.20
N ALA A 80 19.16 -0.50 1.91
CA ALA A 80 20.26 -1.24 1.29
C ALA A 80 21.61 -0.52 1.42
N ALA A 81 21.61 0.81 1.30
CA ALA A 81 22.81 1.63 1.43
C ALA A 81 23.24 1.85 2.89
N GLY A 82 22.35 1.60 3.84
CA GLY A 82 22.59 1.87 5.25
C GLY A 82 22.58 3.34 5.62
N ASP A 83 22.03 4.19 4.75
CA ASP A 83 21.92 5.65 4.97
C ASP A 83 20.45 6.02 5.04
N LEU A 84 19.95 6.23 6.26
CA LEU A 84 18.55 6.51 6.52
C LEU A 84 18.26 8.01 6.69
N THR A 85 19.15 8.87 6.23
CA THR A 85 18.95 10.32 6.26
C THR A 85 17.71 10.69 5.43
N GLY A 86 16.69 11.27 6.08
CA GLY A 86 15.44 11.64 5.43
C GLY A 86 14.42 10.51 5.34
N ALA A 87 14.74 9.30 5.81
CA ALA A 87 13.83 8.16 5.77
C ALA A 87 12.55 8.41 6.57
N ASP A 88 12.62 9.14 7.68
CA ASP A 88 11.46 9.42 8.51
C ASP A 88 10.40 10.21 7.73
N ALA A 89 10.77 11.31 7.08
CA ALA A 89 9.84 12.12 6.29
C ALA A 89 9.25 11.33 5.12
N LEU A 90 10.10 10.57 4.42
CA LEU A 90 9.69 9.76 3.27
C LEU A 90 8.74 8.64 3.69
N SER A 91 9.01 8.00 4.83
CA SER A 91 8.12 6.96 5.35
C SER A 91 6.76 7.50 5.76
N ARG A 92 6.70 8.70 6.34
CA ARG A 92 5.42 9.35 6.68
C ARG A 92 4.58 9.63 5.45
N GLN A 93 5.21 10.09 4.38
CA GLN A 93 4.54 10.31 3.11
C GLN A 93 3.98 9.01 2.55
N LEU A 94 4.79 7.96 2.52
CA LEU A 94 4.39 6.64 2.04
C LEU A 94 3.21 6.10 2.87
N VAL A 95 3.31 6.15 4.19
CA VAL A 95 2.26 5.66 5.10
C VAL A 95 0.94 6.40 4.86
N ALA A 96 0.97 7.72 4.72
CA ALA A 96 -0.23 8.52 4.46
C ALA A 96 -0.92 8.11 3.14
N GLU A 97 -0.14 7.93 2.08
CA GLU A 97 -0.67 7.52 0.78
C GLU A 97 -1.25 6.11 0.81
N VAL A 98 -0.56 5.18 1.47
CA VAL A 98 -1.00 3.79 1.56
C VAL A 98 -2.24 3.66 2.44
N GLN A 99 -2.32 4.41 3.53
CA GLN A 99 -3.52 4.42 4.37
C GLN A 99 -4.72 4.99 3.63
N SER A 100 -4.52 6.02 2.82
CA SER A 100 -5.57 6.57 1.98
C SER A 100 -6.07 5.54 0.96
N LEU A 101 -5.16 4.79 0.35
CA LEU A 101 -5.51 3.69 -0.55
C LEU A 101 -6.33 2.63 0.18
N ARG A 102 -5.90 2.22 1.37
CA ARG A 102 -6.59 1.21 2.17
C ARG A 102 -8.00 1.65 2.54
N GLU A 103 -8.17 2.89 2.99
CA GLU A 103 -9.48 3.44 3.35
C GLU A 103 -10.42 3.46 2.15
N SER A 104 -9.90 3.87 1.00
CA SER A 104 -10.67 3.91 -0.25
C SER A 104 -11.10 2.50 -0.69
N ALA A 105 -10.20 1.52 -0.59
CA ALA A 105 -10.51 0.14 -0.92
C ALA A 105 -11.55 -0.44 0.04
N SER A 106 -11.41 -0.17 1.33
CA SER A 106 -12.36 -0.61 2.36
C SER A 106 -13.75 -0.03 2.12
N ALA A 107 -13.85 1.25 1.78
CA ALA A 107 -15.12 1.91 1.46
C ALA A 107 -15.77 1.28 0.23
N TRP A 108 -14.98 0.95 -0.79
CA TRP A 108 -15.51 0.30 -1.99
C TRP A 108 -16.05 -1.10 -1.68
N LEU A 109 -15.35 -1.87 -0.84
CA LEU A 109 -15.80 -3.20 -0.41
C LEU A 109 -17.13 -3.11 0.36
N THR A 110 -17.24 -2.18 1.29
CA THR A 110 -18.46 -1.98 2.08
C THR A 110 -19.64 -1.56 1.20
N ALA A 111 -19.41 -0.68 0.22
CA ALA A 111 -20.44 -0.26 -0.72
C ALA A 111 -20.94 -1.44 -1.56
N GLY A 112 -20.04 -2.35 -1.97
CA GLY A 112 -20.41 -3.56 -2.68
C GLY A 112 -21.27 -4.49 -1.85
N GLU A 113 -20.94 -4.69 -0.58
CA GLU A 113 -21.73 -5.49 0.36
C GLU A 113 -23.12 -4.91 0.54
N ASN A 114 -23.25 -3.59 0.70
CA ASN A 114 -24.52 -2.92 0.84
C ASN A 114 -25.40 -3.07 -0.41
N ARG A 115 -24.81 -3.03 -1.59
CA ARG A 115 -25.54 -3.26 -2.86
C ARG A 115 -26.07 -4.68 -2.94
N ASP A 116 -25.28 -5.66 -2.50
CA ASP A 116 -25.71 -7.06 -2.48
C ASP A 116 -26.87 -7.30 -1.52
N LEU A 117 -26.90 -6.59 -0.39
CA LEU A 117 -27.98 -6.69 0.59
C LEU A 117 -29.29 -6.06 0.09
N GLU A 118 -29.23 -5.09 -0.81
CA GLU A 118 -30.41 -4.41 -1.36
C GLU A 118 -31.09 -5.20 -2.48
N ARG A 119 -30.48 -6.25 -2.97
CA ARG A 119 -31.08 -7.15 -3.97
C ARG A 119 -32.00 -8.17 -3.30
#